data_0f7b5607fe882526eeb8db6edf64cc9c
#
_entry.id   0f7b5607fe882526eeb8db6edf64cc9c
#
_cell.length_a   1.000
_cell.length_b   1.000
_cell.length_c   1.000
_cell.angle_alpha   90.00
_cell.angle_beta   90.00
_cell.angle_gamma   90.00
#
_symmetry.space_group_name_H-M   'P 1'
#
loop_
_entity.id
_entity.type
_entity.pdbx_description
1 polymer ?
#
loop_
_entity_poly.entity_id
_entity_poly.type
_entity_poly.pdbx_seq_one_letter_code
_entity_poly.pdbx_strand_id
1 'polypeptide(L)'
;DSVRFEILRHFDYFVTESTRHMSEYVPYFRKTREQMEQLGLQLRQPNEVAVDHRWEWLQDIKQQLMESEEHQLKPSGEYASHIIHAIETNEPFRFNGNVINNGLISNLPPECCVEVPCLVDGTGVRPCAVGALPTHLAALNMTNVAVQKLMVEACLEKSRQ
;
A
#
# COMPACT_ATOMS: atom_id res chain seq x y z
N ASP A 1 -1.81 13.79 -8.98
CA ASP A 1 -2.98 12.96 -8.56
C ASP A 1 -4.01 12.69 -9.67
N SER A 2 -3.58 12.76 -10.94
CA SER A 2 -4.46 12.63 -12.12
C SER A 2 -5.30 11.34 -12.10
N VAL A 3 -4.65 10.17 -11.91
CA VAL A 3 -5.33 8.87 -11.86
C VAL A 3 -6.32 8.78 -10.71
N ARG A 4 -5.96 9.30 -9.54
CA ARG A 4 -6.83 9.29 -8.35
C ARG A 4 -8.12 10.09 -8.57
N PHE A 5 -8.00 11.24 -9.25
CA PHE A 5 -9.16 12.05 -9.63
C PHE A 5 -10.01 11.40 -10.72
N GLU A 6 -9.39 10.69 -11.68
CA GLU A 6 -10.16 9.91 -12.66
C GLU A 6 -10.93 8.76 -11.98
N ILE A 7 -10.31 8.06 -11.03
CA ILE A 7 -11.00 7.04 -10.23
C ILE A 7 -12.18 7.68 -9.45
N LEU A 8 -11.95 8.80 -8.76
CA LEU A 8 -13.03 9.49 -8.04
C LEU A 8 -14.19 9.86 -8.98
N ARG A 9 -13.90 10.38 -10.17
CA ARG A 9 -14.91 10.81 -11.15
C ARG A 9 -15.77 9.65 -11.65
N HIS A 10 -15.16 8.46 -11.84
CA HIS A 10 -15.83 7.32 -12.45
C HIS A 10 -16.39 6.30 -11.46
N PHE A 11 -15.84 6.26 -10.25
CA PHE A 11 -16.20 5.27 -9.23
C PHE A 11 -16.78 5.88 -7.95
N ASP A 12 -16.87 7.21 -7.85
CA ASP A 12 -17.38 7.97 -6.70
C ASP A 12 -16.59 7.81 -5.39
N TYR A 13 -15.40 7.21 -5.46
CA TYR A 13 -14.53 6.99 -4.30
C TYR A 13 -13.10 7.42 -4.58
N PHE A 14 -12.52 8.13 -3.61
CA PHE A 14 -11.13 8.57 -3.70
C PHE A 14 -10.19 7.45 -3.22
N VAL A 15 -9.20 7.13 -4.05
CA VAL A 15 -8.23 6.07 -3.77
C VAL A 15 -7.12 6.60 -2.87
N THR A 16 -6.74 5.83 -1.84
CA THR A 16 -5.62 6.17 -0.94
C THR A 16 -4.26 5.86 -1.57
N GLU A 17 -4.19 4.88 -2.49
CA GLU A 17 -2.97 4.53 -3.20
C GLU A 17 -2.49 5.65 -4.13
N SER A 18 -1.19 5.76 -4.35
CA SER A 18 -0.60 6.78 -5.22
C SER A 18 -1.07 6.67 -6.67
N THR A 19 -1.06 7.79 -7.38
CA THR A 19 -1.40 7.85 -8.82
C THR A 19 -0.63 6.82 -9.65
N ARG A 20 0.67 6.64 -9.37
CA ARG A 20 1.51 5.69 -10.09
C ARG A 20 1.06 4.26 -9.87
N HIS A 21 1.01 3.82 -8.61
CA HIS A 21 0.67 2.44 -8.26
C HIS A 21 -0.78 2.12 -8.61
N MET A 22 -1.73 3.03 -8.36
CA MET A 22 -3.11 2.82 -8.78
C MET A 22 -3.24 2.59 -10.28
N SER A 23 -2.44 3.29 -11.10
CA SER A 23 -2.43 3.07 -12.56
C SER A 23 -1.89 1.69 -12.98
N GLU A 24 -1.13 1.03 -12.10
CA GLU A 24 -0.56 -0.30 -12.34
C GLU A 24 -1.54 -1.42 -11.94
N TYR A 25 -2.40 -1.17 -10.95
CA TYR A 25 -3.33 -2.17 -10.41
C TYR A 25 -4.63 -2.32 -11.21
N VAL A 26 -4.95 -1.36 -12.08
CA VAL A 26 -6.19 -1.37 -12.86
C VAL A 26 -5.92 -1.22 -14.36
N PRO A 27 -6.75 -1.82 -15.23
CA PRO A 27 -6.44 -1.89 -16.67
C PRO A 27 -6.81 -0.62 -17.46
N TYR A 28 -7.02 0.53 -16.79
CA TYR A 28 -7.62 1.70 -17.44
C TYR A 28 -6.63 2.75 -17.92
N PHE A 29 -5.46 2.88 -17.31
CA PHE A 29 -4.62 4.08 -17.39
C PHE A 29 -3.30 3.90 -18.15
N ARG A 30 -2.96 2.68 -18.56
CA ARG A 30 -1.68 2.35 -19.23
C ARG A 30 -1.90 1.68 -20.58
N LYS A 31 -2.93 2.10 -21.32
CA LYS A 31 -3.30 1.48 -22.61
C LYS A 31 -2.45 2.01 -23.77
N THR A 32 -2.19 3.33 -23.81
CA THR A 32 -1.39 3.97 -24.84
C THR A 32 -0.38 4.93 -24.24
N ARG A 33 0.66 5.24 -25.01
CA ARG A 33 1.68 6.23 -24.61
C ARG A 33 1.07 7.61 -24.38
N GLU A 34 0.21 8.04 -25.30
CA GLU A 34 -0.46 9.35 -25.26
C GLU A 34 -1.31 9.48 -23.99
N GLN A 35 -2.05 8.44 -23.62
CA GLN A 35 -2.83 8.42 -22.38
C GLN A 35 -1.93 8.55 -21.15
N MET A 36 -0.82 7.82 -21.14
CA MET A 36 0.13 7.86 -20.02
C MET A 36 0.78 9.26 -19.89
N GLU A 37 1.17 9.88 -21.00
CA GLU A 37 1.73 11.24 -21.02
C GLU A 37 0.71 12.27 -20.52
N GLN A 38 -0.55 12.20 -20.96
CA GLN A 38 -1.65 13.07 -20.49
C GLN A 38 -1.90 12.96 -18.99
N LEU A 39 -1.72 11.77 -18.42
CA LEU A 39 -1.89 11.51 -17.00
C LEU A 39 -0.61 11.77 -16.18
N GLY A 40 0.50 12.15 -16.83
CA GLY A 40 1.80 12.34 -16.17
C GLY A 40 2.42 11.04 -15.66
N LEU A 41 2.06 9.90 -16.25
CA LEU A 41 2.59 8.59 -15.91
C LEU A 41 3.89 8.32 -16.66
N GLN A 42 4.95 8.05 -15.93
CA GLN A 42 6.24 7.70 -16.53
C GLN A 42 6.21 6.26 -17.09
N LEU A 43 6.68 6.12 -18.32
CA LEU A 43 7.11 4.83 -18.86
C LEU A 43 8.44 4.46 -18.19
N ARG A 44 8.51 3.32 -17.51
CA ARG A 44 9.80 2.74 -17.16
C ARG A 44 10.54 2.42 -18.46
N GLN A 45 11.67 3.09 -18.71
CA GLN A 45 12.54 2.71 -19.80
C GLN A 45 13.16 1.36 -19.46
N PRO A 46 13.19 0.39 -20.40
CA PRO A 46 13.78 -0.93 -20.14
C PRO A 46 15.24 -0.88 -19.68
N ASN A 47 15.93 0.22 -19.94
CA ASN A 47 17.34 0.46 -19.63
C ASN A 47 17.54 1.40 -18.41
N GLU A 48 16.51 1.91 -17.80
CA GLU A 48 16.62 2.54 -16.50
C GLU A 48 16.86 1.44 -15.46
N VAL A 49 18.11 1.03 -15.34
CA VAL A 49 18.59 0.42 -14.11
C VAL A 49 18.13 1.35 -13.00
N ALA A 50 17.33 0.85 -12.08
CA ALA A 50 16.98 1.59 -10.89
C ALA A 50 18.32 2.03 -10.28
N VAL A 51 18.66 3.31 -10.42
CA VAL A 51 19.87 3.86 -9.80
C VAL A 51 19.74 3.52 -8.33
N ASP A 52 20.66 2.71 -7.84
CA ASP A 52 20.63 2.27 -6.46
C ASP A 52 21.05 3.44 -5.58
N HIS A 53 20.09 4.29 -5.24
CA HIS A 53 20.29 5.43 -4.34
C HIS A 53 20.76 5.02 -2.94
N ARG A 54 20.88 3.70 -2.65
CA ARG A 54 21.41 3.23 -1.36
C ARG A 54 22.84 3.68 -1.14
N TRP A 55 23.63 3.80 -2.21
CA TRP A 55 24.99 4.29 -2.09
C TRP A 55 25.06 5.77 -1.70
N GLU A 56 24.24 6.59 -2.33
CA GLU A 56 24.13 8.02 -2.02
C GLU A 56 23.63 8.21 -0.57
N TRP A 57 22.58 7.48 -0.18
CA TRP A 57 22.06 7.46 1.18
C TRP A 57 23.09 6.99 2.22
N LEU A 58 23.91 5.96 1.92
CA LEU A 58 25.00 5.53 2.79
C LEU A 58 26.11 6.58 2.95
N GLN A 59 26.42 7.34 1.89
CA GLN A 59 27.39 8.44 1.97
C GLN A 59 26.84 9.58 2.81
N ASP A 60 25.57 9.92 2.66
CA ASP A 60 24.90 10.93 3.46
C ASP A 60 24.88 10.57 4.94
N ILE A 61 24.54 9.32 5.29
CA ILE A 61 24.63 8.84 6.69
C ILE A 61 26.07 8.90 7.23
N LYS A 62 27.06 8.49 6.45
CA LYS A 62 28.46 8.56 6.88
C LYS A 62 28.89 9.99 7.14
N GLN A 63 28.47 10.94 6.29
CA GLN A 63 28.74 12.35 6.49
C GLN A 63 28.07 12.86 7.77
N GLN A 64 26.80 12.56 7.98
CA GLN A 64 26.06 12.93 9.20
C GLN A 64 26.71 12.35 10.47
N LEU A 65 27.24 11.14 10.42
CA LEU A 65 27.96 10.53 11.56
C LEU A 65 29.33 11.17 11.84
N MET A 66 29.96 11.80 10.83
CA MET A 66 31.23 12.50 10.96
C MET A 66 31.06 13.95 11.42
N GLU A 67 29.92 14.55 11.14
CA GLU A 67 29.55 15.87 11.62
C GLU A 67 29.11 15.73 13.07
N SER A 68 29.93 16.27 14.00
CA SER A 68 29.71 16.15 15.44
C SER A 68 28.56 17.00 15.99
N GLU A 69 27.60 17.36 15.17
CA GLU A 69 26.40 18.06 15.60
C GLU A 69 25.38 17.09 16.24
N GLU A 70 24.81 17.54 17.35
CA GLU A 70 23.77 16.82 18.07
C GLU A 70 22.57 16.60 17.14
N HIS A 71 22.42 15.38 16.60
CA HIS A 71 21.31 15.06 15.70
C HIS A 71 20.00 15.13 16.46
N GLN A 72 19.18 16.13 16.13
CA GLN A 72 17.81 16.19 16.63
C GLN A 72 16.99 15.07 16.00
N LEU A 73 16.65 14.06 16.80
CA LEU A 73 15.71 13.03 16.39
C LEU A 73 14.34 13.67 16.13
N LYS A 74 13.89 13.63 14.89
CA LYS A 74 12.56 14.07 14.51
C LYS A 74 11.66 12.84 14.34
N PRO A 75 10.44 12.84 14.90
CA PRO A 75 9.47 11.79 14.63
C PRO A 75 9.23 11.69 13.12
N SER A 76 9.27 10.48 12.58
CA SER A 76 8.87 10.22 11.20
C SER A 76 7.34 10.11 11.09
N GLY A 77 6.81 10.10 9.86
CA GLY A 77 5.38 9.81 9.61
C GLY A 77 5.02 8.33 9.78
N GLU A 78 6.00 7.47 10.08
CA GLU A 78 5.81 6.04 10.26
C GLU A 78 5.14 5.73 11.60
N TYR A 79 4.13 4.88 11.58
CA TYR A 79 3.31 4.61 12.76
C TYR A 79 3.71 3.37 13.57
N ALA A 80 4.77 2.67 13.20
CA ALA A 80 5.24 1.49 13.94
C ALA A 80 5.56 1.82 15.42
N SER A 81 6.20 2.96 15.68
CA SER A 81 6.50 3.44 17.04
C SER A 81 5.24 3.72 17.84
N HIS A 82 4.18 4.23 17.20
CA HIS A 82 2.89 4.48 17.87
C HIS A 82 2.17 3.17 18.21
N ILE A 83 2.30 2.13 17.37
CA ILE A 83 1.76 0.78 17.66
C ILE A 83 2.47 0.20 18.90
N ILE A 84 3.81 0.25 18.93
CA ILE A 84 4.60 -0.22 20.07
C ILE A 84 4.21 0.56 21.35
N HIS A 85 4.17 1.89 21.27
CA HIS A 85 3.76 2.73 22.38
C HIS A 85 2.37 2.36 22.92
N ALA A 86 1.38 2.18 22.03
CA ALA A 86 0.01 1.82 22.41
C ALA A 86 -0.05 0.47 23.13
N ILE A 87 0.75 -0.50 22.70
CA ILE A 87 0.82 -1.82 23.36
C ILE A 87 1.44 -1.70 24.76
N GLU A 88 2.54 -0.96 24.88
CA GLU A 88 3.30 -0.84 26.14
C GLU A 88 2.59 0.04 27.18
N THR A 89 1.93 1.10 26.75
CA THR A 89 1.29 2.08 27.66
C THR A 89 -0.20 1.87 27.85
N ASN A 90 -0.83 1.02 27.03
CA ASN A 90 -2.27 0.88 26.92
C ASN A 90 -3.00 2.18 26.50
N GLU A 91 -2.31 3.08 25.80
CA GLU A 91 -2.92 4.27 25.19
C GLU A 91 -3.41 3.91 23.77
N PRO A 92 -4.74 3.93 23.50
CA PRO A 92 -5.27 3.47 22.22
C PRO A 92 -4.76 4.30 21.04
N PHE A 93 -4.33 3.62 19.98
CA PHE A 93 -3.94 4.24 18.72
C PHE A 93 -4.67 3.59 17.55
N ARG A 94 -5.05 4.40 16.55
CA ARG A 94 -5.72 3.93 15.33
C ARG A 94 -4.81 4.07 14.13
N PHE A 95 -4.74 3.03 13.31
CA PHE A 95 -4.01 3.01 12.04
C PHE A 95 -4.76 2.16 11.01
N ASN A 96 -4.33 2.17 9.75
CA ASN A 96 -4.81 1.22 8.75
C ASN A 96 -3.76 0.11 8.61
N GLY A 97 -4.21 -1.14 8.68
CA GLY A 97 -3.32 -2.30 8.68
C GLY A 97 -3.75 -3.36 7.68
N ASN A 98 -2.74 -4.03 7.12
CA ASN A 98 -2.94 -5.19 6.25
C ASN A 98 -3.15 -6.44 7.11
N VAL A 99 -4.32 -7.04 6.99
CA VAL A 99 -4.73 -8.21 7.78
C VAL A 99 -5.49 -9.21 6.92
N ILE A 100 -5.59 -10.45 7.38
CA ILE A 100 -6.49 -11.43 6.77
C ILE A 100 -7.93 -10.96 6.93
N ASN A 101 -8.70 -11.00 5.84
CA ASN A 101 -10.06 -10.45 5.79
C ASN A 101 -10.99 -11.06 6.84
N ASN A 102 -11.04 -12.36 6.95
CA ASN A 102 -11.93 -13.06 7.92
C ASN A 102 -13.34 -12.44 8.06
N GLY A 103 -13.87 -11.88 6.95
CA GLY A 103 -15.18 -11.26 6.91
C GLY A 103 -15.22 -9.77 7.30
N LEU A 104 -14.09 -9.11 7.53
CA LEU A 104 -14.02 -7.67 7.80
C LEU A 104 -14.60 -6.84 6.66
N ILE A 105 -14.31 -7.25 5.42
CA ILE A 105 -14.99 -6.81 4.20
C ILE A 105 -15.83 -7.99 3.71
N SER A 106 -17.14 -7.90 3.90
CA SER A 106 -18.06 -9.04 3.83
C SER A 106 -18.26 -9.62 2.42
N ASN A 107 -17.95 -8.86 1.37
CA ASN A 107 -18.06 -9.27 -0.04
C ASN A 107 -16.71 -9.47 -0.74
N LEU A 108 -15.64 -9.69 0.05
CA LEU A 108 -14.36 -10.21 -0.43
C LEU A 108 -14.06 -11.58 0.21
N PRO A 109 -13.23 -12.43 -0.41
CA PRO A 109 -12.86 -13.74 0.14
C PRO A 109 -12.27 -13.64 1.54
N PRO A 110 -12.61 -14.54 2.46
CA PRO A 110 -12.14 -14.47 3.84
C PRO A 110 -10.62 -14.68 3.99
N GLU A 111 -10.00 -15.36 3.04
CA GLU A 111 -8.57 -15.66 3.02
C GLU A 111 -7.69 -14.57 2.39
N CYS A 112 -8.28 -13.56 1.75
CA CYS A 112 -7.49 -12.50 1.13
C CYS A 112 -6.93 -11.52 2.18
N CYS A 113 -5.86 -10.83 1.82
CA CYS A 113 -5.35 -9.71 2.61
C CYS A 113 -6.12 -8.44 2.27
N VAL A 114 -6.54 -7.71 3.29
CA VAL A 114 -7.25 -6.43 3.16
C VAL A 114 -6.62 -5.37 4.06
N GLU A 115 -6.63 -4.13 3.62
CA GLU A 115 -6.29 -2.99 4.46
C GLU A 115 -7.57 -2.43 5.08
N VAL A 116 -7.62 -2.44 6.40
CA VAL A 116 -8.77 -1.94 7.17
C VAL A 116 -8.31 -1.10 8.36
N PRO A 117 -9.17 -0.23 8.90
CA PRO A 117 -8.89 0.42 10.16
C PRO A 117 -8.65 -0.61 11.27
N CYS A 118 -7.58 -0.39 12.03
CA CYS A 118 -7.22 -1.19 13.18
C CYS A 118 -7.16 -0.30 14.42
N LEU A 119 -7.58 -0.81 15.55
CA LEU A 119 -7.34 -0.24 16.85
C LEU A 119 -6.27 -1.07 17.55
N VAL A 120 -5.31 -0.41 18.17
CA VAL A 120 -4.27 -1.06 18.99
C VAL A 120 -4.21 -0.44 20.37
N ASP A 121 -4.07 -1.28 21.39
CA ASP A 121 -3.85 -0.92 22.78
C ASP A 121 -3.07 -2.04 23.50
N GLY A 122 -2.98 -2.01 24.82
CA GLY A 122 -2.30 -3.04 25.63
C GLY A 122 -2.84 -4.47 25.45
N THR A 123 -3.99 -4.65 24.80
CA THR A 123 -4.53 -5.98 24.46
C THR A 123 -4.15 -6.45 23.06
N GLY A 124 -3.40 -5.63 22.29
CA GLY A 124 -2.93 -5.92 20.94
C GLY A 124 -3.75 -5.25 19.85
N VAL A 125 -3.55 -5.71 18.61
CA VAL A 125 -4.17 -5.15 17.41
C VAL A 125 -5.52 -5.80 17.14
N ARG A 126 -6.54 -4.96 16.92
CA ARG A 126 -7.92 -5.38 16.60
C ARG A 126 -8.38 -4.71 15.31
N PRO A 127 -8.49 -5.46 14.21
CA PRO A 127 -9.04 -4.93 12.98
C PRO A 127 -10.55 -4.67 13.11
N CYS A 128 -11.00 -3.61 12.46
CA CYS A 128 -12.41 -3.20 12.48
C CYS A 128 -13.14 -3.74 11.24
N ALA A 129 -14.35 -4.26 11.44
CA ALA A 129 -15.22 -4.64 10.34
C ALA A 129 -15.68 -3.39 9.57
N VAL A 130 -15.58 -3.46 8.25
CA VAL A 130 -15.96 -2.39 7.32
C VAL A 130 -17.33 -2.65 6.71
N GLY A 131 -17.73 -3.92 6.60
CA GLY A 131 -18.94 -4.34 5.91
C GLY A 131 -18.69 -4.57 4.41
N ALA A 132 -19.74 -4.43 3.59
CA ALA A 132 -19.62 -4.65 2.15
C ALA A 132 -19.07 -3.41 1.42
N LEU A 133 -18.12 -3.61 0.54
CA LEU A 133 -17.76 -2.60 -0.46
C LEU A 133 -18.88 -2.43 -1.49
N PRO A 134 -19.00 -1.25 -2.14
CA PRO A 134 -19.80 -1.12 -3.34
C PRO A 134 -19.46 -2.20 -4.36
N THR A 135 -20.45 -2.79 -5.02
CA THR A 135 -20.28 -3.97 -5.87
C THR A 135 -19.22 -3.78 -6.95
N HIS A 136 -19.18 -2.61 -7.58
CA HIS A 136 -18.21 -2.31 -8.64
C HIS A 136 -16.77 -2.20 -8.10
N LEU A 137 -16.58 -1.73 -6.86
CA LEU A 137 -15.27 -1.69 -6.22
C LEU A 137 -14.83 -3.08 -5.76
N ALA A 138 -15.74 -3.88 -5.21
CA ALA A 138 -15.45 -5.27 -4.88
C ALA A 138 -15.04 -6.07 -6.13
N ALA A 139 -15.74 -5.90 -7.25
CA ALA A 139 -15.40 -6.54 -8.52
C ALA A 139 -13.98 -6.12 -9.00
N LEU A 140 -13.63 -4.84 -8.89
CA LEU A 140 -12.31 -4.35 -9.25
C LEU A 140 -11.22 -4.93 -8.34
N ASN A 141 -11.43 -4.95 -7.04
CA ASN A 141 -10.50 -5.55 -6.08
C ASN A 141 -10.32 -7.05 -6.32
N MET A 142 -11.38 -7.77 -6.67
CA MET A 142 -11.32 -9.21 -6.98
C MET A 142 -10.35 -9.54 -8.11
N THR A 143 -10.12 -8.65 -9.07
CA THR A 143 -9.13 -8.89 -10.12
C THR A 143 -7.71 -9.03 -9.56
N ASN A 144 -7.35 -8.21 -8.58
CA ASN A 144 -6.06 -8.25 -7.91
C ASN A 144 -5.98 -9.41 -6.90
N VAL A 145 -7.05 -9.63 -6.13
CA VAL A 145 -7.14 -10.76 -5.18
C VAL A 145 -6.93 -12.10 -5.92
N ALA A 146 -7.54 -12.27 -7.10
CA ALA A 146 -7.37 -13.49 -7.89
C ALA A 146 -5.92 -13.68 -8.34
N VAL A 147 -5.24 -12.63 -8.79
CA VAL A 147 -3.82 -12.68 -9.20
C VAL A 147 -2.93 -13.04 -8.00
N GLN A 148 -3.14 -12.41 -6.85
CA GLN A 148 -2.37 -12.68 -5.64
C GLN A 148 -2.55 -14.12 -5.17
N LYS A 149 -3.79 -14.61 -5.16
CA LYS A 149 -4.13 -15.99 -4.79
C LYS A 149 -3.42 -17.00 -5.71
N LEU A 150 -3.56 -16.84 -7.02
CA LEU A 150 -2.91 -17.71 -8.01
C LEU A 150 -1.38 -17.69 -7.88
N MET A 151 -0.79 -16.54 -7.59
CA MET A 151 0.65 -16.44 -7.35
C MET A 151 1.09 -17.25 -6.14
N VAL A 152 0.36 -17.15 -5.04
CA VAL A 152 0.66 -17.91 -3.81
C VAL A 152 0.50 -19.42 -4.06
N GLU A 153 -0.60 -19.83 -4.69
CA GLU A 153 -0.85 -21.23 -5.05
C GLU A 153 0.28 -21.78 -5.93
N ALA A 154 0.65 -21.06 -7.00
CA ALA A 154 1.76 -21.45 -7.89
C ALA A 154 3.09 -21.61 -7.15
N CYS A 155 3.39 -20.73 -6.19
CA CYS A 155 4.60 -20.81 -5.37
C CYS A 155 4.58 -22.04 -4.46
N LEU A 156 3.46 -22.31 -3.81
CA LEU A 156 3.32 -23.47 -2.91
C LEU A 156 3.36 -24.79 -3.65
N GLU A 157 2.72 -24.88 -4.80
CA GLU A 157 2.68 -26.07 -5.63
C GLU A 157 3.93 -26.23 -6.52
N LYS A 158 4.85 -25.24 -6.51
CA LYS A 158 6.01 -25.17 -7.41
C LYS A 158 5.62 -25.28 -8.90
N SER A 159 4.41 -24.84 -9.23
CA SER A 159 3.84 -24.84 -10.57
C SER A 159 4.22 -23.55 -11.32
N ARG A 160 4.34 -23.66 -12.66
CA ARG A 160 4.50 -22.52 -13.58
C ARG A 160 3.27 -22.33 -14.47
N GLN A 161 2.24 -23.11 -14.24
CA GLN A 161 1.00 -23.05 -15.01
C GLN A 161 0.00 -22.08 -14.38
#